data_da17e0200c015c31cc102f2efc35930e
#
_entry.id   da17e0200c015c31cc102f2efc35930e
#
_cell.length_a   1.000
_cell.length_b   1.000
_cell.length_c   1.000
_cell.angle_alpha   90.00
_cell.angle_beta   90.00
_cell.angle_gamma   90.00
#
_symmetry.space_group_name_H-M   'P 1'
#
loop_
_entity.id
_entity.type
_entity.pdbx_description
1 polymer ?
#
loop_
_entity_poly.entity_id
_entity_poly.type
_entity_poly.pdbx_seq_one_letter_code
_entity_poly.pdbx_strand_id
1 'polypeptide(L)'
;MVIRFWSARTTQVRFPEYLRHFNANVLPSLRAVDGFLEARILTQSDTVVVKFIVETLWSSMEAIDRFAGPDREEAVIAEEALHLLTSYDRRVRHYEVELCEKTRPTTTSA
;
A
#
# COMPACT_ATOMS: atom_id res chain seq x y z
N MET A 1 15.22 -6.55 -0.99
CA MET A 1 14.02 -5.75 -0.69
C MET A 1 12.81 -6.35 -1.38
N VAL A 2 11.66 -6.29 -0.74
CA VAL A 2 10.44 -6.91 -1.21
C VAL A 2 9.32 -5.87 -1.27
N ILE A 3 8.53 -5.87 -2.35
CA ILE A 3 7.32 -5.08 -2.45
C ILE A 3 6.12 -5.98 -2.13
N ARG A 4 5.27 -5.51 -1.22
CA ARG A 4 3.95 -6.06 -0.95
C ARG A 4 2.92 -5.24 -1.71
N PHE A 5 2.13 -5.91 -2.53
CA PHE A 5 1.22 -5.30 -3.50
C PHE A 5 -0.22 -5.73 -3.20
N TRP A 6 -1.10 -4.76 -3.03
CA TRP A 6 -2.53 -5.00 -2.80
C TRP A 6 -3.35 -4.03 -3.63
N SER A 7 -4.45 -4.48 -4.22
CA SER A 7 -5.33 -3.62 -5.00
C SER A 7 -6.78 -3.69 -4.54
N ALA A 8 -7.48 -2.57 -4.74
CA ALA A 8 -8.88 -2.42 -4.37
C ALA A 8 -9.56 -1.40 -5.28
N ARG A 9 -10.88 -1.35 -5.17
CA ARG A 9 -11.69 -0.36 -5.86
C ARG A 9 -12.60 0.35 -4.88
N THR A 10 -12.82 1.62 -5.13
CA THR A 10 -13.74 2.46 -4.38
C THR A 10 -14.37 3.47 -5.32
N THR A 11 -15.14 4.40 -4.78
CA THR A 11 -15.73 5.48 -5.56
C THR A 11 -14.92 6.78 -5.37
N GLN A 12 -15.08 7.71 -6.31
CA GLN A 12 -14.49 9.05 -6.18
C GLN A 12 -14.95 9.74 -4.89
N VAL A 13 -16.19 9.48 -4.48
CA VAL A 13 -16.78 10.08 -3.27
C VAL A 13 -16.11 9.54 -2.00
N ARG A 14 -15.80 8.24 -1.95
CA ARG A 14 -15.27 7.57 -0.76
C ARG A 14 -13.75 7.57 -0.67
N PHE A 15 -13.06 7.76 -1.78
CA PHE A 15 -11.61 7.65 -1.80
C PHE A 15 -10.90 8.63 -0.85
N PRO A 16 -11.31 9.91 -0.75
CA PRO A 16 -10.70 10.82 0.24
C PRO A 16 -10.81 10.32 1.67
N GLU A 17 -11.90 9.66 2.02
CA GLU A 17 -12.07 9.08 3.35
C GLU A 17 -11.14 7.88 3.55
N TYR A 18 -10.95 7.06 2.51
CA TYR A 18 -9.98 5.96 2.57
C TYR A 18 -8.56 6.51 2.79
N LEU A 19 -8.17 7.59 2.11
CA LEU A 19 -6.86 8.20 2.31
C LEU A 19 -6.69 8.72 3.73
N ARG A 20 -7.72 9.30 4.33
CA ARG A 20 -7.67 9.73 5.73
C ARG A 20 -7.48 8.54 6.66
N HIS A 21 -8.21 7.44 6.42
CA HIS A 21 -8.05 6.19 7.17
C HIS A 21 -6.62 5.66 7.05
N PHE A 22 -6.09 5.62 5.85
CA PHE A 22 -4.72 5.14 5.60
C PHE A 22 -3.69 5.96 6.37
N ASN A 23 -3.78 7.28 6.29
CA ASN A 23 -2.86 8.18 6.99
C ASN A 23 -2.97 8.07 8.51
N ALA A 24 -4.18 7.94 9.03
CA ALA A 24 -4.41 7.97 10.47
C ALA A 24 -4.15 6.62 11.13
N ASN A 25 -4.40 5.51 10.44
CA ASN A 25 -4.41 4.18 11.06
C ASN A 25 -3.40 3.21 10.44
N VAL A 26 -3.27 3.19 9.12
CA VAL A 26 -2.41 2.21 8.45
C VAL A 26 -0.95 2.62 8.51
N LEU A 27 -0.63 3.85 8.16
CA LEU A 27 0.75 4.32 8.18
C LEU A 27 1.41 4.22 9.56
N PRO A 28 0.75 4.59 10.67
CA PRO A 28 1.36 4.39 11.98
C PRO A 28 1.67 2.93 12.28
N SER A 29 0.77 2.00 11.89
CA SER A 29 1.00 0.57 12.07
C SER A 29 2.18 0.07 11.25
N LEU A 30 2.33 0.57 10.01
CA LEU A 30 3.46 0.21 9.16
C LEU A 30 4.77 0.74 9.73
N ARG A 31 4.81 1.99 10.17
CA ARG A 31 6.01 2.61 10.75
C ARG A 31 6.49 1.90 12.00
N ALA A 32 5.61 1.25 12.73
CA ALA A 32 5.96 0.53 13.94
C ALA A 32 6.67 -0.80 13.66
N VAL A 33 6.65 -1.28 12.43
CA VAL A 33 7.30 -2.54 12.06
C VAL A 33 8.73 -2.28 11.59
N ASP A 34 9.69 -2.90 12.25
CA ASP A 34 11.07 -2.84 11.82
C ASP A 34 11.23 -3.49 10.45
N GLY A 35 11.88 -2.78 9.52
CA GLY A 35 12.03 -3.23 8.15
C GLY A 35 11.03 -2.64 7.16
N PHE A 36 10.03 -1.89 7.62
CA PHE A 36 9.19 -1.10 6.73
C PHE A 36 10.00 0.09 6.18
N LEU A 37 9.98 0.29 4.85
CA LEU A 37 10.80 1.30 4.20
C LEU A 37 9.98 2.41 3.54
N GLU A 38 8.90 2.05 2.82
CA GLU A 38 8.17 3.00 1.99
C GLU A 38 6.75 2.51 1.74
N ALA A 39 5.81 3.44 1.59
CA ALA A 39 4.46 3.13 1.16
C ALA A 39 4.04 4.11 0.06
N ARG A 40 3.34 3.59 -0.95
CA ARG A 40 2.74 4.39 -2.01
C ARG A 40 1.33 3.93 -2.28
N ILE A 41 0.45 4.88 -2.60
CA ILE A 41 -0.88 4.58 -3.15
C ILE A 41 -0.89 5.09 -4.58
N LEU A 42 -1.18 4.20 -5.52
CA LEU A 42 -1.28 4.48 -6.94
C LEU A 42 -2.73 4.41 -7.35
N THR A 43 -3.16 5.30 -8.22
CA THR A 43 -4.56 5.32 -8.66
C THR A 43 -4.68 5.29 -10.18
N GLN A 44 -5.76 4.66 -10.61
CA GLN A 44 -6.27 4.77 -11.97
C GLN A 44 -7.78 4.95 -11.83
N SER A 45 -8.30 6.08 -12.30
CA SER A 45 -9.69 6.43 -12.02
C SER A 45 -10.42 6.97 -13.24
N ASP A 46 -11.73 6.81 -13.25
CA ASP A 46 -12.65 7.51 -14.12
C ASP A 46 -13.52 8.47 -13.29
N THR A 47 -14.65 8.89 -13.82
CA THR A 47 -15.51 9.88 -13.13
C THR A 47 -16.22 9.31 -11.89
N VAL A 48 -16.32 7.99 -11.77
CA VAL A 48 -17.07 7.34 -10.68
C VAL A 48 -16.19 6.42 -9.86
N VAL A 49 -15.35 5.61 -10.51
CA VAL A 49 -14.57 4.54 -9.87
C VAL A 49 -13.12 4.97 -9.71
N VAL A 50 -12.56 4.69 -8.56
CA VAL A 50 -11.12 4.76 -8.31
C VAL A 50 -10.61 3.34 -8.09
N LYS A 51 -9.77 2.87 -9.00
CA LYS A 51 -8.96 1.68 -8.79
C LYS A 51 -7.65 2.11 -8.17
N PHE A 52 -7.27 1.51 -7.05
CA PHE A 52 -6.03 1.91 -6.40
C PHE A 52 -5.21 0.70 -5.97
N ILE A 53 -3.92 0.94 -5.87
CA ILE A 53 -2.93 -0.04 -5.47
C ILE A 53 -2.18 0.52 -4.27
N VAL A 54 -2.04 -0.29 -3.23
CA VAL A 54 -1.16 0.01 -2.11
C VAL A 54 0.11 -0.82 -2.28
N GLU A 55 1.23 -0.14 -2.49
CA GLU A 55 2.55 -0.76 -2.53
C GLU A 55 3.31 -0.40 -1.27
N THR A 56 3.84 -1.41 -0.59
CA THR A 56 4.73 -1.20 0.55
C THR A 56 6.07 -1.87 0.28
N LEU A 57 7.14 -1.16 0.56
CA LEU A 57 8.50 -1.64 0.37
C LEU A 57 9.08 -2.05 1.71
N TRP A 58 9.71 -3.21 1.76
CA TRP A 58 10.23 -3.84 2.97
C TRP A 58 11.65 -4.31 2.78
N SER A 59 12.43 -4.30 3.85
CA SER A 59 13.82 -4.76 3.82
C SER A 59 13.92 -6.27 3.61
N SER A 60 12.92 -7.04 4.05
CA SER A 60 12.92 -8.51 3.97
C SER A 60 11.52 -9.08 4.05
N MET A 61 11.37 -10.34 3.69
CA MET A 61 10.12 -11.07 3.86
C MET A 61 9.79 -11.29 5.34
N GLU A 62 10.79 -11.44 6.19
CA GLU A 62 10.60 -11.56 7.64
C GLU A 62 9.94 -10.33 8.24
N ALA A 63 10.28 -9.15 7.74
CA ALA A 63 9.63 -7.91 8.16
C ALA A 63 8.14 -7.90 7.77
N ILE A 64 7.82 -8.39 6.57
CA ILE A 64 6.43 -8.55 6.12
C ILE A 64 5.69 -9.52 7.03
N ASP A 65 6.31 -10.63 7.42
CA ASP A 65 5.68 -11.62 8.31
C ASP A 65 5.31 -11.01 9.66
N ARG A 66 6.13 -10.11 10.18
CA ARG A 66 5.82 -9.39 11.43
C ARG A 66 4.58 -8.51 11.31
N PHE A 67 4.34 -7.96 10.12
CA PHE A 67 3.16 -7.15 9.84
C PHE A 67 1.92 -8.00 9.52
N ALA A 68 2.09 -8.98 8.64
CA ALA A 68 0.96 -9.75 8.07
C ALA A 68 0.48 -10.87 8.98
N GLY A 69 1.34 -11.38 9.86
CA GLY A 69 1.00 -12.53 10.70
C GLY A 69 1.21 -13.87 10.00
N PRO A 70 0.51 -14.94 10.45
CA PRO A 70 0.80 -16.31 10.02
C PRO A 70 0.64 -16.56 8.52
N ASP A 71 -0.29 -15.89 7.87
CA ASP A 71 -0.49 -16.00 6.43
C ASP A 71 -0.08 -14.67 5.78
N ARG A 72 1.15 -14.63 5.25
CA ARG A 72 1.71 -13.41 4.65
C ARG A 72 0.98 -12.95 3.41
N GLU A 73 0.24 -13.83 2.75
CA GLU A 73 -0.50 -13.49 1.53
C GLU A 73 -1.91 -12.98 1.81
N GLU A 74 -2.37 -13.04 3.06
CA GLU A 74 -3.66 -12.51 3.42
C GLU A 74 -3.59 -10.98 3.53
N ALA A 75 -4.55 -10.29 2.92
CA ALA A 75 -4.64 -8.84 3.01
C ALA A 75 -4.97 -8.41 4.45
N VAL A 76 -4.22 -7.44 4.95
CA VAL A 76 -4.46 -6.85 6.28
C VAL A 76 -5.35 -5.63 6.07
N ILE A 77 -6.66 -5.79 6.30
CA ILE A 77 -7.64 -4.74 6.09
C ILE A 77 -8.39 -4.53 7.40
N ALA A 78 -8.35 -3.29 7.89
CA ALA A 78 -9.12 -2.92 9.07
C ALA A 78 -10.62 -3.03 8.76
N GLU A 79 -11.38 -3.59 9.68
CA GLU A 79 -12.82 -3.80 9.50
C GLU A 79 -13.55 -2.50 9.18
N GLU A 80 -13.19 -1.40 9.83
CA GLU A 80 -13.79 -0.09 9.59
C GLU A 80 -13.53 0.48 8.20
N ALA A 81 -12.54 -0.05 7.47
CA ALA A 81 -12.27 0.38 6.09
C ALA A 81 -13.06 -0.39 5.05
N LEU A 82 -13.64 -1.54 5.40
CA LEU A 82 -14.33 -2.41 4.43
C LEU A 82 -15.50 -1.71 3.74
N HIS A 83 -16.26 -0.90 4.47
CA HIS A 83 -17.41 -0.19 3.91
C HIS A 83 -17.02 0.91 2.92
N LEU A 84 -15.76 1.31 2.90
CA LEU A 84 -15.24 2.29 1.96
C LEU A 84 -14.89 1.66 0.61
N LEU A 85 -14.80 0.33 0.54
CA LEU A 85 -14.33 -0.40 -0.64
C LEU A 85 -15.50 -1.00 -1.40
N THR A 86 -15.50 -0.83 -2.72
CA THR A 86 -16.44 -1.51 -3.61
C THR A 86 -16.05 -2.97 -3.80
N SER A 87 -14.74 -3.19 -3.98
CA SER A 87 -14.15 -4.52 -4.07
C SER A 87 -12.68 -4.43 -3.67
N TYR A 88 -12.09 -5.57 -3.33
CA TYR A 88 -10.69 -5.63 -2.95
C TYR A 88 -10.15 -7.04 -3.12
N ASP A 89 -8.83 -7.13 -3.29
CA ASP A 89 -8.15 -8.42 -3.32
C ASP A 89 -8.00 -8.93 -1.88
N ARG A 90 -8.41 -10.17 -1.66
CA ARG A 90 -8.23 -10.81 -0.34
C ARG A 90 -6.82 -11.30 -0.13
N ARG A 91 -6.09 -11.52 -1.22
CA ARG A 91 -4.71 -11.99 -1.23
C ARG A 91 -3.83 -10.87 -1.76
N VAL A 92 -2.64 -10.76 -1.21
CA VAL A 92 -1.64 -9.83 -1.67
C VAL A 92 -0.57 -10.56 -2.46
N ARG A 93 0.23 -9.82 -3.21
CA ARG A 93 1.37 -10.36 -3.95
C ARG A 93 2.65 -9.75 -3.45
N HIS A 94 3.70 -10.54 -3.47
CA HIS A 94 5.04 -10.09 -3.09
C HIS A 94 5.97 -10.20 -4.28
N TYR A 95 6.79 -9.18 -4.47
CA TYR A 95 7.75 -9.11 -5.56
C TYR A 95 9.12 -8.77 -5.00
N GLU A 96 10.11 -9.57 -5.33
CA GLU A 96 11.49 -9.25 -5.04
C GLU A 96 11.95 -8.11 -5.93
N VAL A 97 12.62 -7.10 -5.37
CA VAL A 97 13.17 -6.00 -6.17
C VAL A 97 14.51 -6.47 -6.75
N GLU A 98 14.54 -6.73 -8.05
CA GLU A 98 15.74 -7.20 -8.74
C GLU A 98 16.63 -6.06 -9.18
N LEU A 99 16.03 -4.92 -9.54
CA LEU A 99 16.78 -3.75 -10.01
C LEU A 99 16.02 -2.50 -9.61
N CYS A 100 16.73 -1.58 -8.99
CA CYS A 100 16.20 -0.26 -8.67
C CYS A 100 17.32 0.75 -8.89
N GLU A 101 17.19 1.57 -9.92
CA GLU A 101 18.10 2.66 -10.19
C GLU A 101 17.42 3.97 -9.79
N LYS A 102 18.09 4.74 -8.94
CA LYS A 102 17.62 6.06 -8.53
C LYS A 102 18.58 7.10 -9.07
N THR A 103 18.04 8.02 -9.84
CA THR A 103 18.80 9.21 -10.25
C THR A 103 18.51 10.32 -9.26
N ARG A 104 19.53 11.12 -8.94
CA ARG A 104 19.30 12.35 -8.18
C ARG A 104 18.47 13.29 -9.04
N PRO A 105 17.41 13.90 -8.48
CA PRO A 105 16.75 14.99 -9.19
C PRO A 105 17.80 16.05 -9.48
N THR A 106 18.00 16.37 -10.75
CA THR A 106 18.77 17.53 -11.12
C THR A 106 17.97 18.76 -10.73
N THR A 107 18.41 19.44 -9.70
CA THR A 107 17.97 20.79 -9.46
C THR A 107 18.58 21.65 -10.57
N THR A 108 17.86 21.82 -11.64
CA THR A 108 18.12 22.94 -12.51
C THR A 108 17.68 24.18 -11.76
N SER A 109 18.62 24.90 -11.25
CA SER A 109 18.36 26.30 -10.95
C SER A 109 17.98 26.95 -12.26
N ALA A 110 16.73 27.19 -12.44
CA ALA A 110 16.32 28.05 -13.52
C ALA A 110 16.80 29.45 -13.22
#